data_b8201940dfa24d3d5c022b9522553fc3
#
_entry.id   b8201940dfa24d3d5c022b9522553fc3
#
_cell.length_a   1.000
_cell.length_b   1.000
_cell.length_c   1.000
_cell.angle_alpha   90.00
_cell.angle_beta   90.00
_cell.angle_gamma   90.00
#
_symmetry.space_group_name_H-M   'P 1'
#
loop_
_entity.id
_entity.type
_entity.pdbx_description
1 polymer ?
#
loop_
_entity_poly.entity_id
_entity_poly.type
_entity_poly.pdbx_seq_one_letter_code
_entity_poly.pdbx_strand_id
1 'polypeptide(L)'
;MVPTAVVEEKVSPNAKVIQKQYFTGCDHLLKETKDIPENLVNKNKEEVEKYYKDWNVDSFSKNEIIIYKEESGFCNQHYLIKEHNGVLGIYTIDENGKITLKEDTEIQTMYLPEADLEKVKQGIEAVGNMELNSALEDFE
;
A
#
# COMPACT_ATOMS: atom_id res chain seq x y z
N MET A 1 36.83 -31.85 10.34
CA MET A 1 35.40 -31.56 10.13
C MET A 1 35.17 -31.19 8.66
N VAL A 2 34.29 -31.92 8.02
CA VAL A 2 33.94 -31.57 6.66
C VAL A 2 33.01 -30.35 6.74
N PRO A 3 33.36 -29.23 6.09
CA PRO A 3 32.45 -28.10 6.09
C PRO A 3 31.14 -28.52 5.43
N THR A 4 30.04 -28.25 6.09
CA THR A 4 28.74 -28.47 5.52
C THR A 4 28.66 -27.64 4.24
N ALA A 5 28.41 -28.29 3.12
CA ALA A 5 28.21 -27.55 1.87
C ALA A 5 27.00 -26.63 2.07
N VAL A 6 27.25 -25.34 2.11
CA VAL A 6 26.18 -24.37 2.14
C VAL A 6 25.59 -24.33 0.74
N VAL A 7 24.40 -24.90 0.58
CA VAL A 7 23.69 -24.78 -0.68
C VAL A 7 23.17 -23.35 -0.74
N GLU A 8 23.75 -22.59 -1.66
CA GLU A 8 23.31 -21.22 -1.89
C GLU A 8 21.90 -21.22 -2.45
N GLU A 9 20.98 -20.59 -1.76
CA GLU A 9 19.61 -20.46 -2.26
C GLU A 9 19.57 -19.49 -3.42
N LYS A 10 18.87 -19.91 -4.46
CA LYS A 10 18.66 -19.09 -5.65
C LYS A 10 17.17 -18.93 -5.89
N VAL A 11 16.80 -17.76 -6.40
CA VAL A 11 15.40 -17.39 -6.60
C VAL A 11 14.70 -18.32 -7.59
N SER A 12 13.57 -18.87 -7.17
CA SER A 12 12.69 -19.69 -8.00
C SER A 12 11.92 -18.84 -9.01
N PRO A 13 11.58 -19.38 -10.20
CA PRO A 13 10.69 -18.68 -11.13
C PRO A 13 9.31 -18.36 -10.56
N ASN A 14 8.89 -19.07 -9.52
CA ASN A 14 7.59 -18.86 -8.88
C ASN A 14 7.68 -18.02 -7.59
N ALA A 15 8.84 -17.46 -7.32
CA ALA A 15 9.04 -16.67 -6.10
C ALA A 15 8.16 -15.42 -6.09
N LYS A 16 7.80 -15.00 -4.88
CA LYS A 16 7.06 -13.75 -4.66
C LYS A 16 7.94 -12.75 -3.95
N VAL A 17 7.75 -11.47 -4.30
CA VAL A 17 8.39 -10.36 -3.62
C VAL A 17 7.34 -9.64 -2.81
N ILE A 18 7.56 -9.55 -1.51
CA ILE A 18 6.69 -8.79 -0.62
C ILE A 18 7.38 -7.45 -0.35
N GLN A 19 6.79 -6.37 -0.85
CA GLN A 19 7.28 -5.02 -0.67
C GLN A 19 6.58 -4.38 0.52
N LYS A 20 7.35 -3.91 1.47
CA LYS A 20 6.83 -3.19 2.63
C LYS A 20 7.37 -1.77 2.62
N GLN A 21 6.48 -0.79 2.55
CA GLN A 21 6.85 0.63 2.62
C GLN A 21 6.19 1.26 3.83
N TYR A 22 7.01 1.81 4.71
CA TYR A 22 6.54 2.52 5.89
C TYR A 22 6.64 4.02 5.66
N PHE A 23 5.53 4.74 5.83
CA PHE A 23 5.45 6.17 5.62
C PHE A 23 5.41 6.89 6.97
N THR A 24 6.44 7.69 7.25
CA THR A 24 6.59 8.35 8.55
C THR A 24 5.58 9.46 8.77
N GLY A 25 5.10 10.10 7.71
CA GLY A 25 4.14 11.21 7.82
C GLY A 25 2.75 10.78 8.26
N CYS A 26 2.34 9.56 7.94
CA CYS A 26 1.02 9.04 8.29
C CYS A 26 1.07 7.76 9.13
N ASP A 27 2.25 7.27 9.45
CA ASP A 27 2.47 6.05 10.25
C ASP A 27 1.76 4.82 9.65
N HIS A 28 1.78 4.72 8.32
CA HIS A 28 1.18 3.59 7.61
C HIS A 28 2.22 2.70 6.96
N LEU A 29 2.02 1.39 7.08
CA LEU A 29 2.80 0.40 6.38
C LEU A 29 1.99 -0.14 5.21
N LEU A 30 2.46 0.10 3.99
CA LEU A 30 1.86 -0.48 2.80
C LEU A 30 2.58 -1.77 2.46
N LYS A 31 1.82 -2.80 2.19
CA LYS A 31 2.34 -4.12 1.85
C LYS A 31 1.76 -4.56 0.51
N GLU A 32 2.65 -4.91 -0.40
CA GLU A 32 2.26 -5.34 -1.74
C GLU A 32 3.02 -6.62 -2.11
N THR A 33 2.32 -7.60 -2.67
CA THR A 33 2.93 -8.84 -3.14
C THR A 33 3.00 -8.82 -4.65
N LYS A 34 4.19 -9.04 -5.19
CA LYS A 34 4.45 -9.03 -6.63
C LYS A 34 5.14 -10.32 -7.05
N ASP A 35 5.02 -10.64 -8.33
CA ASP A 35 5.79 -11.73 -8.92
C ASP A 35 7.26 -11.31 -9.01
N ILE A 36 8.15 -12.30 -8.98
CA ILE A 36 9.57 -12.04 -9.11
C ILE A 36 9.89 -11.50 -10.51
N PRO A 37 10.70 -10.43 -10.62
CA PRO A 37 11.21 -10.01 -11.92
C PRO A 37 12.01 -11.14 -12.58
N GLU A 38 11.81 -11.33 -13.88
CA GLU A 38 12.47 -12.41 -14.63
C GLU A 38 13.99 -12.39 -14.49
N ASN A 39 14.59 -11.21 -14.47
CA ASN A 39 16.03 -11.05 -14.36
C ASN A 39 16.60 -11.43 -12.98
N LEU A 40 15.74 -11.67 -11.99
CA LEU A 40 16.17 -12.14 -10.67
C LEU A 40 16.02 -13.65 -10.50
N VAL A 41 15.40 -14.34 -11.44
CA VAL A 41 15.28 -15.78 -11.38
C VAL A 41 16.66 -16.40 -11.40
N ASN A 42 16.88 -17.38 -10.52
CA ASN A 42 18.15 -18.09 -10.37
C ASN A 42 19.31 -17.23 -9.84
N LYS A 43 19.00 -16.07 -9.25
CA LYS A 43 19.98 -15.20 -8.60
C LYS A 43 20.08 -15.51 -7.11
N ASN A 44 21.22 -15.23 -6.51
CA ASN A 44 21.45 -15.40 -5.08
C ASN A 44 21.08 -14.14 -4.29
N LYS A 45 21.17 -14.21 -2.97
CA LYS A 45 20.85 -13.10 -2.08
C LYS A 45 21.64 -11.83 -2.40
N GLU A 46 22.94 -11.98 -2.62
CA GLU A 46 23.81 -10.83 -2.91
C GLU A 46 23.38 -10.10 -4.18
N GLU A 47 23.04 -10.85 -5.22
CA GLU A 47 22.57 -10.28 -6.48
C GLU A 47 21.20 -9.59 -6.34
N VAL A 48 20.33 -10.16 -5.51
CA VAL A 48 19.02 -9.56 -5.19
C VAL A 48 19.22 -8.27 -4.41
N GLU A 49 20.13 -8.23 -3.45
CA GLU A 49 20.44 -7.02 -2.69
C GLU A 49 20.97 -5.90 -3.60
N LYS A 50 21.77 -6.23 -4.60
CA LYS A 50 22.24 -5.27 -5.58
C LYS A 50 21.12 -4.73 -6.46
N TYR A 51 20.19 -5.57 -6.86
CA TYR A 51 19.05 -5.16 -7.65
C TYR A 51 18.14 -4.20 -6.86
N TYR A 52 17.89 -4.52 -5.60
CA TYR A 52 17.08 -3.70 -4.69
C TYR A 52 17.95 -2.82 -3.80
N LYS A 53 18.92 -2.13 -4.39
CA LYS A 53 19.92 -1.32 -3.64
C LYS A 53 19.30 -0.23 -2.75
N ASP A 54 18.12 0.28 -3.13
CA ASP A 54 17.41 1.32 -2.38
C ASP A 54 16.48 0.74 -1.31
N TRP A 55 16.44 -0.58 -1.19
CA TRP A 55 15.61 -1.31 -0.25
C TRP A 55 16.45 -2.12 0.71
N ASN A 56 15.90 -2.43 1.87
CA ASN A 56 16.49 -3.40 2.78
C ASN A 56 15.87 -4.77 2.49
N VAL A 57 16.69 -5.77 2.23
CA VAL A 57 16.22 -7.15 2.09
C VAL A 57 16.11 -7.74 3.47
N ASP A 58 14.88 -7.75 4.01
CA ASP A 58 14.61 -8.25 5.36
C ASP A 58 14.63 -9.76 5.46
N SER A 59 14.23 -10.43 4.38
CA SER A 59 14.18 -11.88 4.34
C SER A 59 14.43 -12.35 2.91
N PHE A 60 15.19 -13.42 2.79
CA PHE A 60 15.49 -14.03 1.51
C PHE A 60 15.33 -15.55 1.61
N SER A 61 14.53 -16.11 0.73
CA SER A 61 14.42 -17.54 0.54
C SER A 61 14.20 -17.81 -0.95
N LYS A 62 14.30 -19.07 -1.32
CA LYS A 62 14.11 -19.50 -2.71
C LYS A 62 12.76 -19.04 -3.29
N ASN A 63 11.71 -19.05 -2.48
CA ASN A 63 10.33 -18.80 -2.93
C ASN A 63 9.76 -17.47 -2.49
N GLU A 64 10.46 -16.73 -1.61
CA GLU A 64 9.93 -15.49 -1.08
C GLU A 64 11.05 -14.53 -0.70
N ILE A 65 10.91 -13.28 -1.13
CA ILE A 65 11.81 -12.19 -0.80
C ILE A 65 10.98 -11.10 -0.15
N ILE A 66 11.38 -10.64 1.02
CA ILE A 66 10.73 -9.53 1.71
C ILE A 66 11.68 -8.34 1.69
N ILE A 67 11.23 -7.25 1.10
CA ILE A 67 11.98 -5.99 1.04
C ILE A 67 11.22 -4.92 1.80
N TYR A 68 11.98 -4.06 2.46
CA TYR A 68 11.46 -3.00 3.32
C TYR A 68 12.08 -1.67 2.96
N LYS A 69 11.29 -0.62 3.00
CA LYS A 69 11.76 0.74 2.76
C LYS A 69 10.98 1.71 3.62
N GLU A 70 11.68 2.68 4.17
CA GLU A 70 11.07 3.78 4.90
C GLU A 70 10.99 5.00 4.01
N GLU A 71 9.80 5.60 3.93
CA GLU A 71 9.55 6.78 3.13
C GLU A 71 9.12 7.93 4.03
N SER A 72 9.60 9.13 3.74
CA SER A 72 9.13 10.33 4.41
C SER A 72 7.79 10.77 3.81
N GLY A 73 6.96 11.46 4.61
CA GLY A 73 5.69 11.98 4.13
C GLY A 73 4.54 10.98 4.23
N PHE A 74 3.47 11.26 3.50
CA PHE A 74 2.24 10.47 3.49
C PHE A 74 2.27 9.45 2.37
N CYS A 75 1.65 8.29 2.60
CA CYS A 75 1.50 7.30 1.54
C CYS A 75 0.54 7.81 0.46
N ASN A 76 0.66 7.25 -0.74
CA ASN A 76 -0.17 7.64 -1.88
C ASN A 76 -1.55 6.97 -1.89
N GLN A 77 -1.91 6.26 -0.83
CA GLN A 77 -3.19 5.56 -0.72
C GLN A 77 -4.09 6.13 0.35
N HIS A 78 -3.87 7.38 0.74
CA HIS A 78 -4.74 8.11 1.63
C HIS A 78 -5.92 8.69 0.87
N TYR A 79 -7.11 8.36 1.35
CA TYR A 79 -8.35 8.89 0.80
C TYR A 79 -9.16 9.58 1.91
N LEU A 80 -9.95 10.55 1.50
CA LEU A 80 -10.92 11.21 2.37
C LEU A 80 -12.27 11.16 1.67
N ILE A 81 -13.29 10.66 2.36
CA ILE A 81 -14.66 10.69 1.88
C ILE A 81 -15.34 11.87 2.56
N LYS A 82 -15.78 12.83 1.77
CA LYS A 82 -16.37 14.04 2.32
C LYS A 82 -17.50 14.54 1.40
N GLU A 83 -18.52 15.16 1.99
CA GLU A 83 -19.59 15.75 1.21
C GLU A 83 -19.05 16.83 0.27
N HIS A 84 -19.47 16.75 -0.99
CA HIS A 84 -19.15 17.73 -2.01
C HIS A 84 -20.38 17.94 -2.90
N ASN A 85 -20.93 19.15 -2.87
CA ASN A 85 -22.07 19.53 -3.71
C ASN A 85 -23.26 18.55 -3.65
N GLY A 86 -23.57 18.03 -2.47
CA GLY A 86 -24.72 17.14 -2.27
C GLY A 86 -24.48 15.68 -2.56
N VAL A 87 -23.27 15.28 -2.87
CA VAL A 87 -22.89 13.88 -3.04
C VAL A 87 -21.64 13.57 -2.19
N LEU A 88 -21.31 12.30 -2.05
CA LEU A 88 -20.04 11.91 -1.44
C LEU A 88 -18.93 12.09 -2.46
N GLY A 89 -17.96 12.92 -2.13
CA GLY A 89 -16.74 13.10 -2.91
C GLY A 89 -15.62 12.25 -2.36
N ILE A 90 -14.76 11.74 -3.24
CA ILE A 90 -13.56 11.03 -2.87
C ILE A 90 -12.37 11.95 -3.12
N TYR A 91 -11.63 12.25 -2.06
CA TYR A 91 -10.44 13.09 -2.10
C TYR A 91 -9.20 12.23 -1.90
N THR A 92 -8.10 12.66 -2.50
CA THR A 92 -6.79 12.09 -2.21
C THR A 92 -6.01 13.05 -1.32
N ILE A 93 -5.13 12.49 -0.48
CA ILE A 93 -4.22 13.27 0.36
C ILE A 93 -2.82 12.93 -0.13
N ASP A 94 -2.08 13.95 -0.58
CA ASP A 94 -0.72 13.73 -1.10
C ASP A 94 0.31 13.65 0.03
N GLU A 95 1.57 13.44 -0.34
CA GLU A 95 2.68 13.29 0.61
C GLU A 95 2.90 14.53 1.51
N ASN A 96 2.41 15.68 1.07
CA ASN A 96 2.50 16.93 1.82
C ASN A 96 1.22 17.23 2.61
N GLY A 97 0.25 16.33 2.59
CA GLY A 97 -1.03 16.52 3.27
C GLY A 97 -2.03 17.37 2.49
N LYS A 98 -1.76 17.66 1.22
CA LYS A 98 -2.68 18.43 0.39
C LYS A 98 -3.85 17.56 -0.05
N ILE A 99 -5.06 18.05 0.16
CA ILE A 99 -6.31 17.36 -0.17
C ILE A 99 -6.80 17.81 -1.53
N THR A 100 -7.03 16.85 -2.43
CA THR A 100 -7.49 17.12 -3.80
C THR A 100 -8.67 16.22 -4.13
N LEU A 101 -9.74 16.80 -4.70
CA LEU A 101 -10.89 16.03 -5.14
C LEU A 101 -10.50 15.11 -6.30
N LYS A 102 -10.73 13.82 -6.14
CA LYS A 102 -10.47 12.81 -7.16
C LYS A 102 -11.69 12.55 -8.03
N GLU A 103 -12.84 12.33 -7.39
CA GLU A 103 -14.09 12.09 -8.09
C GLU A 103 -15.29 12.29 -7.17
N ASP A 104 -16.45 12.56 -7.76
CA ASP A 104 -17.72 12.56 -7.07
C ASP A 104 -18.39 11.21 -7.28
N THR A 105 -18.96 10.65 -6.21
CA THR A 105 -19.77 9.44 -6.32
C THR A 105 -21.21 9.81 -6.69
N GLU A 106 -22.02 8.80 -6.97
CA GLU A 106 -23.47 9.00 -7.21
C GLU A 106 -24.28 8.96 -5.89
N ILE A 107 -23.61 8.79 -4.76
CA ILE A 107 -24.28 8.68 -3.45
C ILE A 107 -24.68 10.08 -2.98
N GLN A 108 -26.01 10.33 -2.97
CA GLN A 108 -26.53 11.63 -2.57
C GLN A 108 -26.64 11.72 -1.04
N THR A 109 -26.11 12.80 -0.50
CA THR A 109 -26.05 12.99 0.96
C THR A 109 -27.42 13.27 1.57
N MET A 110 -28.37 13.78 0.77
CA MET A 110 -29.72 14.04 1.26
C MET A 110 -30.46 12.79 1.74
N TYR A 111 -30.05 11.62 1.30
CA TYR A 111 -30.67 10.35 1.70
C TYR A 111 -29.97 9.67 2.87
N LEU A 112 -28.89 10.26 3.38
CA LEU A 112 -28.16 9.68 4.50
C LEU A 112 -28.85 9.98 5.84
N PRO A 113 -28.82 9.02 6.78
CA PRO A 113 -29.21 9.31 8.17
C PRO A 113 -28.37 10.45 8.73
N GLU A 114 -28.92 11.20 9.67
CA GLU A 114 -28.27 12.36 10.26
C GLU A 114 -26.88 12.06 10.81
N ALA A 115 -26.72 10.92 11.49
CA ALA A 115 -25.43 10.52 12.04
C ALA A 115 -24.38 10.28 10.96
N ASP A 116 -24.76 9.70 9.82
CA ASP A 116 -23.86 9.46 8.69
C ASP A 116 -23.54 10.76 7.98
N LEU A 117 -24.52 11.64 7.82
CA LEU A 117 -24.33 12.96 7.22
C LEU A 117 -23.29 13.77 8.00
N GLU A 118 -23.35 13.73 9.32
CA GLU A 118 -22.36 14.39 10.17
C GLU A 118 -20.95 13.86 9.94
N LYS A 119 -20.80 12.54 9.84
CA LYS A 119 -19.51 11.90 9.57
C LYS A 119 -18.91 12.34 8.24
N VAL A 120 -19.71 12.39 7.19
CA VAL A 120 -19.22 12.77 5.85
C VAL A 120 -18.98 14.27 5.73
N LYS A 121 -19.65 15.10 6.53
CA LYS A 121 -19.34 16.52 6.58
C LYS A 121 -17.98 16.79 7.22
N GLN A 122 -17.62 16.01 8.23
CA GLN A 122 -16.32 16.09 8.89
C GLN A 122 -15.23 15.43 8.05
N GLY A 123 -15.58 14.41 7.28
CA GLY A 123 -14.66 13.63 6.48
C GLY A 123 -14.30 12.31 7.14
N ILE A 124 -14.24 11.26 6.33
CA ILE A 124 -13.87 9.91 6.75
C ILE A 124 -12.60 9.53 6.03
N GLU A 125 -11.54 9.26 6.78
CA GLU A 125 -10.28 8.81 6.20
C GLU A 125 -10.32 7.31 5.90
N ALA A 126 -9.73 6.93 4.78
CA ALA A 126 -9.56 5.54 4.40
C ALA A 126 -8.17 5.35 3.78
N VAL A 127 -7.52 4.25 4.11
CA VAL A 127 -6.19 3.93 3.58
C VAL A 127 -6.28 2.71 2.70
N GLY A 128 -5.94 2.90 1.42
CA GLY A 128 -6.02 1.85 0.41
C GLY A 128 -7.42 1.66 -0.15
N ASN A 129 -7.47 0.98 -1.29
CA ASN A 129 -8.72 0.78 -2.03
C ASN A 129 -9.72 -0.09 -1.26
N MET A 130 -9.24 -1.06 -0.48
CA MET A 130 -10.13 -1.93 0.29
C MET A 130 -10.90 -1.16 1.36
N GLU A 131 -10.20 -0.31 2.13
CA GLU A 131 -10.84 0.52 3.15
C GLU A 131 -11.79 1.54 2.50
N LEU A 132 -11.37 2.14 1.39
CA LEU A 132 -12.20 3.09 0.65
C LEU A 132 -13.49 2.45 0.18
N ASN A 133 -13.42 1.28 -0.45
CA ASN A 133 -14.60 0.59 -0.95
C ASN A 133 -15.51 0.13 0.20
N SER A 134 -14.92 -0.37 1.28
CA SER A 134 -15.68 -0.79 2.46
C SER A 134 -16.42 0.39 3.09
N ALA A 135 -15.76 1.54 3.20
CA ALA A 135 -16.40 2.73 3.75
C ALA A 135 -17.54 3.23 2.86
N LEU A 136 -17.37 3.19 1.53
CA LEU A 136 -18.41 3.60 0.59
C LEU A 136 -19.61 2.67 0.63
N GLU A 137 -19.38 1.36 0.80
CA GLU A 137 -20.47 0.37 0.91
C GLU A 137 -21.41 0.66 2.10
N ASP A 138 -20.86 1.22 3.17
CA ASP A 138 -21.65 1.57 4.36
C ASP A 138 -22.69 2.68 4.07
N PHE A 139 -22.54 3.40 2.97
CA PHE A 139 -23.44 4.50 2.58
C PHE A 139 -24.33 4.18 1.38
N GLU A 140 -24.22 3.00 0.85
CA GLU A 140 -25.06 2.54 -0.28
C GLU A 140 -26.38 1.94 0.17
#